data_bbb5476f965707b8d5405913694d9b5b
#
_entry.id   bbb5476f965707b8d5405913694d9b5b
#
_cell.length_a   1.000
_cell.length_b   1.000
_cell.length_c   1.000
_cell.angle_alpha   90.00
_cell.angle_beta   90.00
_cell.angle_gamma   90.00
#
_symmetry.space_group_name_H-M   'P 1'
#
loop_
_entity.id
_entity.type
_entity.pdbx_description
1 polymer ?
#
loop_
_entity_poly.entity_id
_entity_poly.type
_entity_poly.pdbx_seq_one_letter_code
_entity_poly.pdbx_strand_id
1 'polypeptide(L)'
;MPTLEIRRHSYKGDSDHLSHEGIQLARRLGSEMGPFELVITSHLLRAVETACAMGFAINETNQDLALLPSEVLAEVNWQGGYPEFARAISCPGPTQDFGFKLKQICTSLMNGLTDLQQVLIISHGGLIEAATVACCGSDSVSSWNFAAGNCEGARIHYHEGSFQRPKPLRLSPGSFF
;
A
#
# COMPACT_ATOMS: atom_id res chain seq x y z
N MET A 1 19.53 0.75 -3.63
CA MET A 1 18.60 -0.27 -3.09
C MET A 1 17.26 -0.10 -3.77
N PRO A 2 16.65 -1.19 -4.25
CA PRO A 2 15.30 -1.13 -4.81
C PRO A 2 14.29 -0.68 -3.75
N THR A 3 13.17 -0.11 -4.20
CA THR A 3 12.14 0.42 -3.32
C THR A 3 10.77 -0.11 -3.67
N LEU A 4 9.95 -0.34 -2.65
CA LEU A 4 8.54 -0.67 -2.74
C LEU A 4 7.72 0.53 -2.27
N GLU A 5 6.82 1.03 -3.11
CA GLU A 5 5.75 1.92 -2.72
C GLU A 5 4.45 1.15 -2.64
N ILE A 6 3.77 1.23 -1.50
CA ILE A 6 2.42 0.71 -1.33
C ILE A 6 1.51 1.88 -1.06
N ARG A 7 0.50 2.09 -1.92
CA ARG A 7 -0.43 3.23 -1.82
C ARG A 7 -1.88 2.79 -1.82
N ARG A 8 -2.70 3.51 -1.09
CA ARG A 8 -4.15 3.38 -1.16
C ARG A 8 -4.67 3.99 -2.47
N HIS A 9 -5.70 3.36 -3.06
CA HIS A 9 -6.42 3.93 -4.20
C HIS A 9 -6.89 5.36 -3.91
N SER A 10 -7.17 6.13 -4.96
CA SER A 10 -7.69 7.49 -4.88
C SER A 10 -9.18 7.53 -4.48
N TYR A 11 -9.78 8.72 -4.42
CA TYR A 11 -11.18 8.89 -4.05
C TYR A 11 -12.11 8.16 -5.02
N LYS A 12 -12.99 7.31 -4.47
CA LYS A 12 -14.06 6.68 -5.24
C LYS A 12 -15.32 7.55 -5.25
N GLY A 13 -16.12 7.40 -6.30
CA GLY A 13 -17.47 7.94 -6.37
C GLY A 13 -18.49 7.02 -5.68
N ASP A 14 -19.73 7.10 -6.11
CA ASP A 14 -20.85 6.31 -5.55
C ASP A 14 -20.74 4.82 -5.91
N SER A 15 -20.01 4.48 -6.95
CA SER A 15 -19.71 3.11 -7.38
C SER A 15 -18.28 2.70 -7.04
N ASP A 16 -17.79 1.59 -7.60
CA ASP A 16 -16.38 1.17 -7.43
C ASP A 16 -15.39 2.00 -8.29
N HIS A 17 -15.89 2.87 -9.16
CA HIS A 17 -15.10 3.78 -9.97
C HIS A 17 -14.56 4.96 -9.17
N LEU A 18 -13.48 5.58 -9.66
CA LEU A 18 -12.99 6.83 -9.08
C LEU A 18 -13.97 7.99 -9.30
N SER A 19 -14.02 8.90 -8.35
CA SER A 19 -14.66 10.20 -8.55
C SER A 19 -13.81 11.09 -9.47
N HIS A 20 -14.40 12.20 -9.94
CA HIS A 20 -13.65 13.15 -10.74
C HIS A 20 -12.44 13.72 -9.98
N GLU A 21 -12.63 14.06 -8.72
CA GLU A 21 -11.56 14.52 -7.82
C GLU A 21 -10.50 13.45 -7.61
N GLY A 22 -10.93 12.19 -7.53
CA GLY A 22 -10.02 11.05 -7.42
C GLY A 22 -9.11 10.89 -8.64
N ILE A 23 -9.67 11.06 -9.84
CA ILE A 23 -8.89 11.05 -11.09
C ILE A 23 -7.89 12.22 -11.13
N GLN A 24 -8.32 13.42 -10.75
CA GLN A 24 -7.44 14.59 -10.74
C GLN A 24 -6.30 14.45 -9.72
N LEU A 25 -6.59 13.96 -8.52
CA LEU A 25 -5.57 13.69 -7.50
C LEU A 25 -4.55 12.68 -8.00
N ALA A 26 -5.02 11.54 -8.55
CA ALA A 26 -4.15 10.51 -9.05
C ALA A 26 -3.24 11.02 -10.19
N ARG A 27 -3.78 11.76 -11.16
CA ARG A 27 -3.01 12.35 -12.26
C ARG A 27 -1.91 13.27 -11.77
N ARG A 28 -2.22 14.17 -10.83
CA ARG A 28 -1.23 15.09 -10.28
C ARG A 28 -0.11 14.34 -9.58
N LEU A 29 -0.44 13.38 -8.71
CA LEU A 29 0.59 12.61 -8.01
C LEU A 29 1.44 11.78 -8.97
N GLY A 30 0.82 11.14 -9.96
CA GLY A 30 1.52 10.33 -10.94
C GLY A 30 2.58 11.10 -11.71
N SER A 31 2.37 12.39 -11.97
CA SER A 31 3.36 13.25 -12.66
C SER A 31 4.64 13.50 -11.85
N GLU A 32 4.63 13.22 -10.55
CA GLU A 32 5.75 13.40 -9.63
C GLU A 32 6.35 12.07 -9.14
N MET A 33 5.84 10.93 -9.67
CA MET A 33 6.21 9.59 -9.22
C MET A 33 6.96 8.79 -10.29
N GLY A 34 7.69 7.76 -9.85
CA GLY A 34 8.34 6.80 -10.73
C GLY A 34 9.73 7.23 -11.23
N PRO A 35 10.27 6.59 -12.25
CA PRO A 35 9.63 5.45 -12.93
C PRO A 35 9.53 4.20 -12.06
N PHE A 36 8.55 3.34 -12.36
CA PHE A 36 8.38 2.04 -11.72
C PHE A 36 8.67 0.91 -12.70
N GLU A 37 9.43 -0.09 -12.26
CA GLU A 37 9.71 -1.32 -13.01
C GLU A 37 8.47 -2.22 -13.07
N LEU A 38 7.75 -2.31 -11.95
CA LEU A 38 6.53 -3.08 -11.83
C LEU A 38 5.43 -2.24 -11.17
N VAL A 39 4.24 -2.31 -11.73
CA VAL A 39 3.02 -1.72 -11.16
C VAL A 39 1.98 -2.81 -10.97
N ILE A 40 1.64 -3.07 -9.72
CA ILE A 40 0.70 -4.11 -9.30
C ILE A 40 -0.51 -3.43 -8.66
N THR A 41 -1.70 -3.86 -8.98
CA THR A 41 -2.91 -3.34 -8.34
C THR A 41 -3.76 -4.48 -7.76
N SER A 42 -4.64 -4.18 -6.81
CA SER A 42 -5.77 -5.06 -6.60
C SER A 42 -6.63 -5.10 -7.87
N HIS A 43 -7.45 -6.15 -8.01
CA HIS A 43 -8.35 -6.29 -9.16
C HIS A 43 -9.57 -5.34 -9.11
N LEU A 44 -9.79 -4.63 -7.99
CA LEU A 44 -10.93 -3.72 -7.84
C LEU A 44 -10.74 -2.46 -8.66
N LEU A 45 -11.81 -2.03 -9.35
CA LEU A 45 -11.76 -0.95 -10.35
C LEU A 45 -11.08 0.32 -9.82
N ARG A 46 -11.41 0.76 -8.61
CA ARG A 46 -10.81 1.96 -8.02
C ARG A 46 -9.28 1.89 -7.87
N ALA A 47 -8.71 0.71 -7.68
CA ALA A 47 -7.24 0.54 -7.62
C ALA A 47 -6.63 0.56 -9.03
N VAL A 48 -7.25 -0.17 -9.96
CA VAL A 48 -6.88 -0.20 -11.39
C VAL A 48 -6.93 1.22 -11.98
N GLU A 49 -8.04 1.91 -11.81
CA GLU A 49 -8.24 3.27 -12.32
C GLU A 49 -7.28 4.28 -11.69
N THR A 50 -6.90 4.07 -10.41
CA THR A 50 -5.88 4.92 -9.77
C THR A 50 -4.54 4.81 -10.48
N ALA A 51 -4.05 3.59 -10.75
CA ALA A 51 -2.79 3.40 -11.47
C ALA A 51 -2.86 3.98 -12.89
N CYS A 52 -3.97 3.73 -13.62
CA CYS A 52 -4.19 4.29 -14.95
C CYS A 52 -4.22 5.83 -14.93
N ALA A 53 -4.93 6.42 -13.96
CA ALA A 53 -5.00 7.89 -13.82
C ALA A 53 -3.64 8.50 -13.43
N MET A 54 -2.80 7.78 -12.67
CA MET A 54 -1.42 8.16 -12.40
C MET A 54 -0.52 8.09 -13.65
N GLY A 55 -0.99 7.49 -14.74
CA GLY A 55 -0.22 7.36 -16.00
C GLY A 55 0.65 6.11 -16.06
N PHE A 56 0.43 5.13 -15.20
CA PHE A 56 1.23 3.90 -15.18
C PHE A 56 0.51 2.74 -15.88
N ALA A 57 1.28 1.97 -16.69
CA ALA A 57 0.84 0.69 -17.20
C ALA A 57 0.86 -0.36 -16.07
N ILE A 58 -0.21 -1.13 -15.95
CA ILE A 58 -0.34 -2.18 -14.94
C ILE A 58 0.28 -3.46 -15.50
N ASN A 59 1.22 -4.05 -14.75
CA ASN A 59 1.85 -5.33 -15.10
C ASN A 59 0.97 -6.51 -14.66
N GLU A 60 0.36 -6.41 -13.48
CA GLU A 60 -0.44 -7.49 -12.91
C GLU A 60 -1.52 -6.95 -11.95
N THR A 61 -2.65 -7.68 -11.86
CA THR A 61 -3.64 -7.51 -10.80
C THR A 61 -3.61 -8.70 -9.85
N ASN A 62 -3.66 -8.44 -8.53
CA ASN A 62 -3.59 -9.47 -7.52
C ASN A 62 -4.83 -9.41 -6.60
N GLN A 63 -5.55 -10.54 -6.49
CA GLN A 63 -6.77 -10.64 -5.68
C GLN A 63 -6.50 -10.52 -4.18
N ASP A 64 -5.35 -10.98 -3.72
CA ASP A 64 -4.95 -10.92 -2.31
C ASP A 64 -4.67 -9.49 -1.81
N LEU A 65 -4.61 -8.52 -2.73
CA LEU A 65 -4.46 -7.10 -2.43
C LEU A 65 -5.79 -6.33 -2.38
N ALA A 66 -6.93 -7.01 -2.41
CA ALA A 66 -8.24 -6.37 -2.58
C ALA A 66 -8.97 -6.10 -1.26
N LEU A 67 -9.14 -7.12 -0.44
CA LEU A 67 -9.98 -7.07 0.76
C LEU A 67 -9.27 -7.68 1.96
N LEU A 68 -9.55 -7.12 3.14
CA LEU A 68 -9.20 -7.77 4.40
C LEU A 68 -10.11 -8.99 4.60
N PRO A 69 -9.56 -10.15 4.98
CA PRO A 69 -10.35 -11.30 5.39
C PRO A 69 -11.27 -10.99 6.57
N SER A 70 -12.40 -11.69 6.66
CA SER A 70 -13.37 -11.52 7.75
C SER A 70 -12.75 -11.76 9.13
N GLU A 71 -11.82 -12.71 9.22
CA GLU A 71 -11.10 -13.06 10.45
C GLU A 71 -10.20 -11.92 10.91
N VAL A 72 -9.57 -11.21 9.97
CA VAL A 72 -8.76 -10.01 10.25
C VAL A 72 -9.68 -8.87 10.71
N LEU A 73 -10.81 -8.66 10.04
CA LEU A 73 -11.80 -7.64 10.44
C LEU A 73 -12.41 -7.89 11.83
N ALA A 74 -12.41 -9.13 12.31
CA ALA A 74 -12.83 -9.46 13.67
C ALA A 74 -11.76 -9.08 14.72
N GLU A 75 -10.48 -8.99 14.34
CA GLU A 75 -9.39 -8.67 15.27
C GLU A 75 -9.01 -7.19 15.29
N VAL A 76 -9.24 -6.46 14.19
CA VAL A 76 -8.77 -5.08 14.03
C VAL A 76 -9.87 -4.13 13.58
N ASN A 77 -9.85 -2.93 14.14
CA ASN A 77 -10.49 -1.79 13.51
C ASN A 77 -9.53 -1.18 12.50
N TRP A 78 -9.67 -1.53 11.21
CA TRP A 78 -8.73 -1.08 10.18
C TRP A 78 -8.64 0.46 10.06
N GLN A 79 -9.67 1.20 10.48
CA GLN A 79 -9.66 2.67 10.50
C GLN A 79 -8.71 3.24 11.58
N GLY A 80 -8.33 2.43 12.56
CA GLY A 80 -7.31 2.78 13.54
C GLY A 80 -5.88 2.82 12.96
N GLY A 81 -5.70 2.31 11.74
CA GLY A 81 -4.46 2.42 10.99
C GLY A 81 -3.29 1.62 11.55
N TYR A 82 -2.09 2.15 11.37
CA TYR A 82 -0.85 1.46 11.73
C TYR A 82 -0.80 0.93 13.17
N PRO A 83 -1.25 1.65 14.21
CA PRO A 83 -1.23 1.13 15.58
C PRO A 83 -2.03 -0.15 15.78
N GLU A 84 -3.20 -0.25 15.16
CA GLU A 84 -4.05 -1.45 15.24
C GLU A 84 -3.37 -2.66 14.60
N PHE A 85 -2.81 -2.49 13.40
CA PHE A 85 -2.09 -3.57 12.72
C PHE A 85 -0.78 -3.93 13.41
N ALA A 86 -0.05 -2.95 13.98
CA ALA A 86 1.16 -3.21 14.75
C ALA A 86 0.86 -4.08 15.99
N ARG A 87 -0.23 -3.78 16.70
CA ARG A 87 -0.70 -4.56 17.85
C ARG A 87 -1.08 -5.99 17.42
N ALA A 88 -1.94 -6.13 16.40
CA ALA A 88 -2.49 -7.42 16.01
C ALA A 88 -1.44 -8.35 15.36
N ILE A 89 -0.56 -7.82 14.51
CA ILE A 89 0.51 -8.61 13.86
C ILE A 89 1.56 -9.07 14.88
N SER A 90 1.72 -8.39 16.01
CA SER A 90 2.65 -8.79 17.08
C SER A 90 2.13 -9.98 17.90
N CYS A 91 0.88 -10.39 17.73
CA CYS A 91 0.26 -11.51 18.42
C CYS A 91 -0.08 -12.64 17.43
N PRO A 92 0.09 -13.91 17.81
CA PRO A 92 -0.38 -15.03 16.99
C PRO A 92 -1.88 -14.93 16.70
N GLY A 93 -2.28 -15.03 15.42
CA GLY A 93 -3.68 -14.96 15.02
C GLY A 93 -3.83 -14.66 13.51
N PRO A 94 -5.09 -14.60 13.05
CA PRO A 94 -5.42 -14.34 11.64
C PRO A 94 -4.75 -13.10 11.05
N THR A 95 -4.62 -12.02 11.81
CA THR A 95 -3.96 -10.78 11.32
C THR A 95 -2.46 -10.98 11.11
N GLN A 96 -1.79 -11.74 11.99
CA GLN A 96 -0.38 -12.08 11.82
C GLN A 96 -0.18 -12.96 10.57
N ASP A 97 -1.00 -14.01 10.41
CA ASP A 97 -0.91 -14.91 9.26
C ASP A 97 -1.16 -14.19 7.95
N PHE A 98 -2.15 -13.29 7.94
CA PHE A 98 -2.42 -12.44 6.78
C PHE A 98 -1.27 -11.48 6.49
N GLY A 99 -0.67 -10.89 7.51
CA GLY A 99 0.53 -10.07 7.38
C GLY A 99 1.70 -10.84 6.76
N PHE A 100 1.94 -12.09 7.19
CA PHE A 100 2.96 -12.93 6.58
C PHE A 100 2.69 -13.22 5.10
N LYS A 101 1.43 -13.47 4.72
CA LYS A 101 1.05 -13.64 3.31
C LYS A 101 1.37 -12.39 2.49
N LEU A 102 1.00 -11.20 2.98
CA LEU A 102 1.31 -9.93 2.31
C LEU A 102 2.82 -9.71 2.19
N LYS A 103 3.58 -10.01 3.24
CA LYS A 103 5.05 -9.94 3.20
C LYS A 103 5.64 -10.86 2.15
N GLN A 104 5.12 -12.09 1.99
CA GLN A 104 5.56 -13.01 0.95
C GLN A 104 5.30 -12.44 -0.46
N ILE A 105 4.13 -11.85 -0.70
CA ILE A 105 3.81 -11.16 -1.96
C ILE A 105 4.81 -10.04 -2.21
N CYS A 106 5.01 -9.14 -1.24
CA CYS A 106 5.98 -8.05 -1.37
C CYS A 106 7.40 -8.57 -1.64
N THR A 107 7.84 -9.61 -0.93
CA THR A 107 9.16 -10.20 -1.11
C THR A 107 9.34 -10.78 -2.51
N SER A 108 8.33 -11.50 -3.03
CA SER A 108 8.41 -12.07 -4.38
C SER A 108 8.53 -11.01 -5.47
N LEU A 109 7.85 -9.86 -5.31
CA LEU A 109 7.94 -8.72 -6.23
C LEU A 109 9.30 -8.02 -6.18
N MET A 110 9.95 -8.02 -5.02
CA MET A 110 11.24 -7.35 -4.82
C MET A 110 12.44 -8.21 -5.19
N ASN A 111 12.27 -9.54 -5.23
CA ASN A 111 13.35 -10.45 -5.56
C ASN A 111 13.80 -10.29 -7.02
N GLY A 112 15.11 -10.23 -7.21
CA GLY A 112 15.71 -10.07 -8.54
C GLY A 112 15.77 -8.63 -9.05
N LEU A 113 15.23 -7.66 -8.31
CA LEU A 113 15.38 -6.25 -8.64
C LEU A 113 16.78 -5.75 -8.31
N THR A 114 17.29 -4.90 -9.17
CA THR A 114 18.57 -4.22 -8.99
C THR A 114 18.41 -2.86 -8.33
N ASP A 115 19.50 -2.25 -7.94
CA ASP A 115 19.50 -0.89 -7.37
C ASP A 115 18.79 0.10 -8.29
N LEU A 116 18.06 1.02 -7.67
CA LEU A 116 17.24 2.07 -8.30
C LEU A 116 15.92 1.60 -8.92
N GLN A 117 15.68 0.30 -9.07
CA GLN A 117 14.37 -0.18 -9.53
C GLN A 117 13.32 0.00 -8.43
N GLN A 118 12.10 0.30 -8.86
CA GLN A 118 10.99 0.60 -7.97
C GLN A 118 9.75 -0.21 -8.34
N VAL A 119 9.02 -0.67 -7.33
CA VAL A 119 7.72 -1.34 -7.48
C VAL A 119 6.65 -0.46 -6.87
N LEU A 120 5.51 -0.34 -7.56
CA LEU A 120 4.31 0.31 -7.05
C LEU A 120 3.21 -0.73 -6.83
N ILE A 121 2.63 -0.73 -5.64
CA ILE A 121 1.40 -1.45 -5.34
C ILE A 121 0.28 -0.43 -5.06
N ILE A 122 -0.85 -0.54 -5.77
CA ILE A 122 -2.07 0.21 -5.46
C ILE A 122 -3.09 -0.75 -4.84
N SER A 123 -3.45 -0.48 -3.60
CA SER A 123 -4.31 -1.33 -2.78
C SER A 123 -5.31 -0.51 -1.95
N HIS A 124 -5.68 -0.97 -0.77
CA HIS A 124 -6.77 -0.44 0.06
C HIS A 124 -6.32 -0.17 1.49
N GLY A 125 -7.08 0.67 2.20
CA GLY A 125 -6.85 0.87 3.63
C GLY A 125 -6.94 -0.44 4.41
N GLY A 126 -6.15 -0.57 5.44
CA GLY A 126 -5.95 -1.81 6.18
C GLY A 126 -4.90 -2.73 5.57
N LEU A 127 -4.96 -2.99 4.25
CA LEU A 127 -3.93 -3.81 3.58
C LEU A 127 -2.56 -3.12 3.54
N ILE A 128 -2.56 -1.81 3.32
CA ILE A 128 -1.34 -1.01 3.28
C ILE A 128 -0.63 -1.06 4.63
N GLU A 129 -1.39 -0.85 5.70
CA GLU A 129 -0.90 -0.89 7.07
C GLU A 129 -0.39 -2.30 7.39
N ALA A 130 -1.19 -3.33 7.13
CA ALA A 130 -0.81 -4.72 7.37
C ALA A 130 0.47 -5.10 6.63
N ALA A 131 0.58 -4.78 5.33
CA ALA A 131 1.75 -5.08 4.53
C ALA A 131 3.00 -4.34 5.04
N THR A 132 2.86 -3.05 5.36
CA THR A 132 3.98 -2.23 5.86
C THR A 132 4.50 -2.76 7.20
N VAL A 133 3.58 -3.03 8.14
CA VAL A 133 3.95 -3.58 9.46
C VAL A 133 4.59 -4.95 9.33
N ALA A 134 4.01 -5.84 8.52
CA ALA A 134 4.56 -7.19 8.32
C ALA A 134 5.94 -7.19 7.66
N CYS A 135 6.18 -6.26 6.73
CA CYS A 135 7.47 -6.11 6.07
C CYS A 135 8.53 -5.55 7.01
N CYS A 136 8.22 -4.50 7.76
CA CYS A 136 9.22 -3.71 8.50
C CYS A 136 9.27 -3.98 10.00
N GLY A 137 8.27 -4.64 10.56
CA GLY A 137 8.08 -4.83 11.99
C GLY A 137 7.38 -3.64 12.68
N SER A 138 6.69 -3.94 13.77
CA SER A 138 5.89 -2.96 14.53
C SER A 138 6.70 -1.78 15.06
N ASP A 139 7.92 -2.03 15.50
CA ASP A 139 8.81 -0.99 16.05
C ASP A 139 9.17 0.08 15.01
N SER A 140 9.34 -0.32 13.76
CA SER A 140 9.72 0.59 12.66
C SER A 140 8.64 1.60 12.30
N VAL A 141 7.40 1.35 12.70
CA VAL A 141 6.22 2.21 12.44
C VAL A 141 5.57 2.72 13.73
N SER A 142 6.22 2.54 14.87
CA SER A 142 5.66 2.85 16.20
C SER A 142 5.23 4.32 16.39
N SER A 143 5.81 5.24 15.62
CA SER A 143 5.45 6.68 15.64
C SER A 143 4.30 7.02 14.66
N TRP A 144 3.80 6.06 13.87
CA TRP A 144 2.80 6.29 12.84
C TRP A 144 1.38 6.16 13.40
N ASN A 145 0.91 7.18 14.09
CA ASN A 145 -0.41 7.20 14.74
C ASN A 145 -1.53 7.65 13.77
N PHE A 146 -1.66 6.98 12.62
CA PHE A 146 -2.66 7.30 11.61
C PHE A 146 -3.02 6.09 10.75
N ALA A 147 -4.14 6.19 10.02
CA ALA A 147 -4.48 5.33 8.90
C ALA A 147 -4.11 6.03 7.58
N ALA A 148 -3.65 5.28 6.58
CA ALA A 148 -3.34 5.83 5.27
C ALA A 148 -4.61 6.37 4.58
N GLY A 149 -4.59 7.62 4.20
CA GLY A 149 -5.63 8.27 3.38
C GLY A 149 -5.55 7.86 1.91
N ASN A 150 -6.45 8.39 1.09
CA ASN A 150 -6.44 8.12 -0.35
C ASN A 150 -5.13 8.61 -0.99
N CYS A 151 -4.55 7.79 -1.84
CA CYS A 151 -3.21 7.97 -2.45
C CYS A 151 -2.04 8.05 -1.47
N GLU A 152 -2.28 7.95 -0.17
CA GLU A 152 -1.23 7.85 0.86
C GLU A 152 -0.78 6.40 1.04
N GLY A 153 0.31 6.19 1.79
CA GLY A 153 0.84 4.85 2.05
C GLY A 153 2.24 4.85 2.63
N ALA A 154 3.07 3.95 2.16
CA ALA A 154 4.45 3.80 2.61
C ALA A 154 5.41 3.55 1.44
N ARG A 155 6.64 4.07 1.58
CA ARG A 155 7.80 3.71 0.77
C ARG A 155 8.80 2.97 1.62
N ILE A 156 9.25 1.81 1.15
CA ILE A 156 10.08 0.88 1.90
C ILE A 156 11.29 0.49 1.04
N HIS A 157 12.49 0.53 1.61
CA HIS A 157 13.68 0.02 0.94
C HIS A 157 13.79 -1.49 1.12
N TYR A 158 14.33 -2.18 0.12
CA TYR A 158 14.59 -3.62 0.17
C TYR A 158 16.08 -3.88 -0.05
N HIS A 159 16.69 -4.66 0.84
CA HIS A 159 18.11 -4.99 0.78
C HIS A 159 18.38 -6.35 1.40
N GLU A 160 19.08 -7.20 0.66
CA GLU A 160 19.50 -8.54 1.10
C GLU A 160 18.36 -9.36 1.74
N GLY A 161 17.21 -9.40 1.06
CA GLY A 161 16.05 -10.16 1.53
C GLY A 161 15.24 -9.48 2.65
N SER A 162 15.57 -8.26 3.03
CA SER A 162 14.94 -7.55 4.15
C SER A 162 14.36 -6.20 3.76
N PHE A 163 13.18 -5.90 4.29
CA PHE A 163 12.55 -4.58 4.20
C PHE A 163 13.06 -3.66 5.31
N GLN A 164 13.39 -2.43 4.96
CA GLN A 164 13.99 -1.47 5.89
C GLN A 164 13.53 -0.05 5.61
N ARG A 165 13.73 0.82 6.61
CA ARG A 165 13.55 2.27 6.52
C ARG A 165 12.21 2.68 5.92
N PRO A 166 11.09 2.22 6.47
CA PRO A 166 9.78 2.66 5.99
C PRO A 166 9.65 4.18 6.16
N LYS A 167 9.08 4.83 5.15
CA LYS A 167 8.73 6.25 5.19
C LYS A 167 7.26 6.42 4.89
N PRO A 168 6.51 7.18 5.70
CA PRO A 168 5.12 7.45 5.40
C PRO A 168 5.02 8.36 4.16
N LEU A 169 4.12 8.02 3.28
CA LEU A 169 3.76 8.84 2.11
C LEU A 169 2.45 9.55 2.44
N ARG A 170 2.55 10.81 2.83
CA ARG A 170 1.41 11.65 3.21
C ARG A 170 1.20 12.75 2.19
N LEU A 171 -0.05 13.11 1.98
CA LEU A 171 -0.40 14.28 1.19
C LEU A 171 -0.27 15.54 2.05
N SER A 172 0.36 16.58 1.52
CA SER A 172 0.44 17.84 2.22
C SER A 172 -0.94 18.49 2.35
N PRO A 173 -1.27 19.12 3.50
CA PRO A 173 -2.46 19.94 3.60
C PRO A 173 -2.46 20.99 2.47
N GLY A 174 -3.52 21.06 1.68
CA GLY A 174 -3.61 21.97 0.52
C GLY A 174 -3.29 21.32 -0.84
N SER A 175 -2.93 20.04 -0.88
CA SER A 175 -2.78 19.30 -2.15
C SER A 175 -4.11 19.07 -2.90
N PHE A 176 -5.22 19.61 -2.42
CA PHE A 176 -6.57 19.31 -2.90
C PHE A 176 -7.21 20.40 -3.74
N PHE A 177 -6.53 21.54 -4.01
CA PHE A 177 -7.06 22.64 -4.81
C PHE A 177 -6.06 23.19 -5.82
#